data_32dca2e372031e7742b37e42425dc463
#
_entry.id   32dca2e372031e7742b37e42425dc463
#
_cell.length_a   1.000
_cell.length_b   1.000
_cell.length_c   1.000
_cell.angle_alpha   90.00
_cell.angle_beta   90.00
_cell.angle_gamma   90.00
#
_symmetry.space_group_name_H-M   'P 1'
#
loop_
_entity.id
_entity.type
_entity.pdbx_description
1 polymer ?
#
loop_
_entity_poly.entity_id
_entity_poly.type
_entity_poly.pdbx_seq_one_letter_code
_entity_poly.pdbx_strand_id
1 'polypeptide(L)'
;MVLSGSLIMLISMLLVNLFNFAYNIVMARILGPGEFGHINAAVTILLLASCISLAFQLVCTKFVARNGNAGSKAAVVHTLLGKAWIASLALGAVLFIAQKPIAAYLNLPSPWMMGLLAVGIAVYAPLGVKRGAMQGVCAFPRLGGNFVLEAFTRFVVGAGLVVAGYGALGAVGAISASVIAAYFLPRIPPQLRVKAEAAEPPSFAEALQAIVFFVGQVIINNIDILLVKHFFPSDPAGIYAAVAQIGRLLYFASWFGVVNAMFPVVAAAKDEQRKSHGIGLPLALVFAISIAFIVIAALFPHLIMGVIFGSRFVDTGWLLALYATATGLYSLSVVFIAYEMSRRIANTGWLQLMFSVALVLGIGLFHRSLHEVIMVRMVLMAAMLVLVAVPFLRKHAGKPVLEAAA
;
A
#
# COMPACT_ATOMS: atom_id res chain seq x y z
N MET A 1 -26.62 -4.83 -9.51
CA MET A 1 -25.33 -5.53 -9.79
C MET A 1 -24.10 -4.74 -9.33
N VAL A 2 -23.94 -3.47 -9.68
CA VAL A 2 -22.77 -2.66 -9.26
C VAL A 2 -22.73 -2.43 -7.74
N LEU A 3 -23.84 -2.04 -7.12
CA LEU A 3 -23.94 -1.83 -5.66
C LEU A 3 -23.61 -3.10 -4.84
N SER A 4 -24.10 -4.27 -5.29
CA SER A 4 -23.78 -5.54 -4.63
C SER A 4 -22.29 -5.92 -4.78
N GLY A 5 -21.68 -5.62 -5.93
CA GLY A 5 -20.26 -5.84 -6.17
C GLY A 5 -19.37 -4.94 -5.29
N SER A 6 -19.72 -3.66 -5.15
CA SER A 6 -19.01 -2.72 -4.28
C SER A 6 -19.10 -3.11 -2.80
N LEU A 7 -20.28 -3.58 -2.34
CA LEU A 7 -20.45 -4.05 -0.96
C LEU A 7 -19.62 -5.30 -0.68
N ILE A 8 -19.60 -6.26 -1.61
CA ILE A 8 -18.76 -7.46 -1.49
C ILE A 8 -17.28 -7.08 -1.39
N MET A 9 -16.80 -6.15 -2.24
CA MET A 9 -15.42 -5.68 -2.16
C MET A 9 -15.11 -4.97 -0.85
N LEU A 10 -16.02 -4.14 -0.36
CA LEU A 10 -15.88 -3.47 0.94
C LEU A 10 -15.71 -4.48 2.07
N ILE A 11 -16.63 -5.46 2.17
CA ILE A 11 -16.58 -6.53 3.18
C ILE A 11 -15.27 -7.32 3.05
N SER A 12 -14.89 -7.68 1.82
CA SER A 12 -13.64 -8.41 1.57
C SER A 12 -12.43 -7.62 2.05
N MET A 13 -12.37 -6.30 1.78
CA MET A 13 -11.26 -5.45 2.23
C MET A 13 -11.22 -5.28 3.75
N LEU A 14 -12.38 -5.22 4.41
CA LEU A 14 -12.43 -5.22 5.89
C LEU A 14 -11.88 -6.53 6.45
N LEU A 15 -12.25 -7.68 5.89
CA LEU A 15 -11.70 -8.99 6.30
C LEU A 15 -10.20 -9.10 6.04
N VAL A 16 -9.72 -8.63 4.89
CA VAL A 16 -8.28 -8.58 4.57
C VAL A 16 -7.52 -7.76 5.59
N ASN A 17 -8.02 -6.57 5.92
CA ASN A 17 -7.40 -5.71 6.93
C ASN A 17 -7.42 -6.35 8.32
N LEU A 18 -8.52 -7.00 8.69
CA LEU A 18 -8.64 -7.73 9.95
C LEU A 18 -7.60 -8.86 10.06
N PHE A 19 -7.47 -9.71 9.04
CA PHE A 19 -6.49 -10.80 9.04
C PHE A 19 -5.05 -10.30 9.01
N ASN A 20 -4.75 -9.26 8.23
CA ASN A 20 -3.42 -8.65 8.21
C ASN A 20 -3.08 -8.01 9.56
N PHE A 21 -4.03 -7.34 10.19
CA PHE A 21 -3.83 -6.74 11.51
C PHE A 21 -3.65 -7.82 12.59
N ALA A 22 -4.49 -8.87 12.58
CA ALA A 22 -4.34 -10.02 13.46
C ALA A 22 -2.98 -10.72 13.28
N TYR A 23 -2.53 -10.91 12.04
CA TYR A 23 -1.19 -11.43 11.74
C TYR A 23 -0.12 -10.61 12.44
N ASN A 24 -0.14 -9.28 12.27
CA ASN A 24 0.86 -8.40 12.88
C ASN A 24 0.82 -8.43 14.41
N ILE A 25 -0.37 -8.45 15.02
CA ILE A 25 -0.53 -8.56 16.49
C ILE A 25 0.08 -9.86 16.99
N VAL A 26 -0.27 -10.99 16.36
CA VAL A 26 0.20 -12.30 16.77
C VAL A 26 1.72 -12.41 16.64
N MET A 27 2.27 -11.95 15.50
CA MET A 27 3.72 -11.95 15.28
C MET A 27 4.45 -11.09 16.32
N ALA A 28 3.98 -9.88 16.58
CA ALA A 28 4.59 -8.98 17.55
C ALA A 28 4.55 -9.53 18.97
N ARG A 29 3.41 -10.07 19.40
CA ARG A 29 3.24 -10.57 20.78
C ARG A 29 4.05 -11.82 21.06
N ILE A 30 4.13 -12.75 20.11
CA ILE A 30 4.85 -14.01 20.29
C ILE A 30 6.36 -13.79 20.16
N LEU A 31 6.79 -13.06 19.14
CA LEU A 31 8.20 -12.96 18.77
C LEU A 31 8.93 -11.79 19.42
N GLY A 32 8.21 -10.71 19.75
CA GLY A 32 8.81 -9.49 20.31
C GLY A 32 9.37 -8.54 19.27
N PRO A 33 9.96 -7.38 19.69
CA PRO A 33 10.32 -6.29 18.79
C PRO A 33 11.34 -6.68 17.72
N GLY A 34 12.44 -7.32 18.08
CA GLY A 34 13.53 -7.65 17.16
C GLY A 34 13.09 -8.50 15.99
N GLU A 35 12.44 -9.64 16.27
CA GLU A 35 11.90 -10.54 15.25
C GLU A 35 10.79 -9.87 14.44
N PHE A 36 9.93 -9.08 15.08
CA PHE A 36 8.90 -8.30 14.40
C PHE A 36 9.49 -7.28 13.42
N GLY A 37 10.62 -6.68 13.75
CA GLY A 37 11.39 -5.81 12.84
C GLY A 37 11.86 -6.54 11.58
N HIS A 38 12.34 -7.78 11.72
CA HIS A 38 12.75 -8.63 10.59
C HIS A 38 11.57 -8.96 9.67
N ILE A 39 10.42 -9.31 10.23
CA ILE A 39 9.20 -9.61 9.47
C ILE A 39 8.73 -8.37 8.70
N ASN A 40 8.71 -7.20 9.36
CA ASN A 40 8.26 -5.97 8.70
C ASN A 40 9.21 -5.51 7.59
N ALA A 41 10.51 -5.74 7.69
CA ALA A 41 11.44 -5.52 6.59
C ALA A 41 11.09 -6.42 5.38
N ALA A 42 10.83 -7.70 5.60
CA ALA A 42 10.42 -8.62 4.55
C ALA A 42 9.05 -8.23 3.93
N VAL A 43 8.07 -7.86 4.75
CA VAL A 43 6.77 -7.33 4.29
C VAL A 43 6.96 -6.08 3.44
N THR A 44 7.86 -5.19 3.84
CA THR A 44 8.15 -3.97 3.08
C THR A 44 8.76 -4.27 1.71
N ILE A 45 9.69 -5.22 1.62
CA ILE A 45 10.22 -5.68 0.32
C ILE A 45 9.11 -6.28 -0.55
N LEU A 46 8.20 -7.08 0.02
CA LEU A 46 7.04 -7.58 -0.71
C LEU A 46 6.15 -6.45 -1.22
N LEU A 47 5.89 -5.42 -0.39
CA LEU A 47 5.10 -4.26 -0.78
C LEU A 47 5.75 -3.48 -1.92
N LEU A 48 7.08 -3.30 -1.90
CA LEU A 48 7.81 -2.70 -3.03
C LEU A 48 7.72 -3.57 -4.29
N ALA A 49 7.87 -4.88 -4.16
CA ALA A 49 7.69 -5.81 -5.27
C ALA A 49 6.23 -5.82 -5.79
N SER A 50 5.24 -5.55 -4.92
CA SER A 50 3.83 -5.48 -5.28
C SER A 50 3.51 -4.38 -6.29
N CYS A 51 4.36 -3.35 -6.42
CA CYS A 51 4.21 -2.31 -7.44
C CYS A 51 4.17 -2.92 -8.85
N ILE A 52 5.00 -3.93 -9.12
CA ILE A 52 4.99 -4.65 -10.41
C ILE A 52 3.69 -5.43 -10.58
N SER A 53 3.27 -6.15 -9.55
CA SER A 53 1.99 -6.88 -9.57
C SER A 53 0.81 -5.96 -9.83
N LEU A 54 0.78 -4.80 -9.16
CA LEU A 54 -0.26 -3.78 -9.33
C LEU A 54 -0.25 -3.17 -10.73
N ALA A 55 0.93 -2.93 -11.31
CA ALA A 55 1.06 -2.45 -12.69
C ALA A 55 0.41 -3.43 -13.67
N PHE A 56 0.72 -4.72 -13.56
CA PHE A 56 0.10 -5.76 -14.37
C PHE A 56 -1.42 -5.87 -14.12
N GLN A 57 -1.85 -5.74 -12.87
CA GLN A 57 -3.28 -5.74 -12.51
C GLN A 57 -4.03 -4.58 -13.18
N LEU A 58 -3.52 -3.36 -13.08
CA LEU A 58 -4.13 -2.16 -13.67
C LEU A 58 -4.24 -2.24 -15.20
N VAL A 59 -3.14 -2.65 -15.86
CA VAL A 59 -3.12 -2.83 -17.31
C VAL A 59 -4.12 -3.92 -17.72
N CYS A 60 -4.08 -5.08 -17.05
CA CYS A 60 -5.00 -6.18 -17.34
C CYS A 60 -6.46 -5.75 -17.15
N THR A 61 -6.79 -5.10 -16.05
CA THR A 61 -8.15 -4.58 -15.78
C THR A 61 -8.63 -3.67 -16.89
N LYS A 62 -7.80 -2.70 -17.30
CA LYS A 62 -8.14 -1.71 -18.33
C LYS A 62 -8.43 -2.38 -19.67
N PHE A 63 -7.51 -3.23 -20.14
CA PHE A 63 -7.64 -3.85 -21.45
C PHE A 63 -8.71 -4.95 -21.48
N VAL A 64 -8.89 -5.74 -20.42
CA VAL A 64 -9.99 -6.70 -20.31
C VAL A 64 -11.36 -6.00 -20.28
N ALA A 65 -11.48 -4.87 -19.58
CA ALA A 65 -12.72 -4.10 -19.56
C ALA A 65 -13.06 -3.46 -20.92
N ARG A 66 -12.03 -3.00 -21.66
CA ARG A 66 -12.18 -2.33 -22.96
C ARG A 66 -12.59 -3.29 -24.09
N ASN A 67 -12.11 -4.53 -24.07
CA ASN A 67 -12.39 -5.52 -25.12
C ASN A 67 -13.85 -6.03 -25.02
N GLY A 68 -14.52 -6.14 -26.16
CA GLY A 68 -15.92 -6.54 -26.24
C GLY A 68 -16.16 -8.04 -26.09
N ASN A 69 -15.38 -8.87 -26.79
CA ASN A 69 -15.58 -10.32 -26.85
C ASN A 69 -14.69 -11.10 -25.87
N ALA A 70 -15.12 -12.32 -25.56
CA ALA A 70 -14.41 -13.18 -24.59
C ALA A 70 -13.05 -13.66 -25.11
N GLY A 71 -12.91 -13.91 -26.43
CA GLY A 71 -11.68 -14.37 -27.05
C GLY A 71 -10.58 -13.31 -26.99
N SER A 72 -10.90 -12.04 -27.30
CA SER A 72 -9.94 -10.92 -27.17
C SER A 72 -9.55 -10.66 -25.72
N LYS A 73 -10.49 -10.77 -24.77
CA LYS A 73 -10.18 -10.67 -23.33
C LYS A 73 -9.22 -11.79 -22.90
N ALA A 74 -9.44 -13.01 -23.34
CA ALA A 74 -8.57 -14.14 -23.07
C ALA A 74 -7.17 -13.93 -23.66
N ALA A 75 -7.05 -13.37 -24.87
CA ALA A 75 -5.76 -13.04 -25.51
C ALA A 75 -4.96 -12.02 -24.68
N VAL A 76 -5.60 -10.96 -24.21
CA VAL A 76 -4.99 -9.95 -23.30
C VAL A 76 -4.44 -10.63 -22.05
N VAL A 77 -5.24 -11.48 -21.39
CA VAL A 77 -4.84 -12.17 -20.16
C VAL A 77 -3.65 -13.10 -20.44
N HIS A 78 -3.67 -13.88 -21.53
CA HIS A 78 -2.57 -14.78 -21.91
C HIS A 78 -1.27 -14.01 -22.17
N THR A 79 -1.33 -12.95 -22.96
CA THR A 79 -0.17 -12.11 -23.28
C THR A 79 0.45 -11.50 -22.01
N LEU A 80 -0.40 -10.95 -21.14
CA LEU A 80 0.07 -10.35 -19.88
C LEU A 80 0.58 -11.39 -18.88
N LEU A 81 -0.02 -12.58 -18.82
CA LEU A 81 0.50 -13.69 -17.99
C LEU A 81 1.91 -14.09 -18.37
N GLY A 82 2.19 -14.25 -19.68
CA GLY A 82 3.54 -14.56 -20.15
C GLY A 82 4.57 -13.49 -19.74
N LYS A 83 4.24 -12.20 -19.97
CA LYS A 83 5.11 -11.08 -19.57
C LYS A 83 5.26 -11.00 -18.05
N ALA A 84 4.20 -11.24 -17.29
CA ALA A 84 4.20 -11.19 -15.84
C ALA A 84 5.06 -12.31 -15.23
N TRP A 85 5.02 -13.52 -15.81
CA TRP A 85 5.88 -14.63 -15.40
C TRP A 85 7.37 -14.28 -15.60
N ILE A 86 7.73 -13.75 -16.78
CA ILE A 86 9.12 -13.32 -17.03
C ILE A 86 9.57 -12.26 -16.03
N ALA A 87 8.77 -11.20 -15.84
CA ALA A 87 9.11 -10.13 -14.93
C ALA A 87 9.23 -10.61 -13.47
N SER A 88 8.31 -11.45 -13.03
CA SER A 88 8.23 -11.93 -11.64
C SER A 88 9.32 -12.94 -11.33
N LEU A 89 9.61 -13.87 -12.26
CA LEU A 89 10.72 -14.81 -12.13
C LEU A 89 12.07 -14.09 -12.14
N ALA A 90 12.25 -13.10 -13.01
CA ALA A 90 13.46 -12.28 -13.02
C ALA A 90 13.66 -11.56 -11.70
N LEU A 91 12.61 -10.91 -11.16
CA LEU A 91 12.69 -10.22 -9.86
C LEU A 91 12.94 -11.21 -8.71
N GLY A 92 12.25 -12.35 -8.71
CA GLY A 92 12.47 -13.41 -7.73
C GLY A 92 13.89 -13.98 -7.79
N ALA A 93 14.41 -14.21 -9.00
CA ALA A 93 15.79 -14.67 -9.18
C ALA A 93 16.81 -13.63 -8.69
N VAL A 94 16.64 -12.36 -9.01
CA VAL A 94 17.49 -11.27 -8.51
C VAL A 94 17.49 -11.24 -6.97
N LEU A 95 16.30 -11.30 -6.35
CA LEU A 95 16.19 -11.31 -4.89
C LEU A 95 16.81 -12.57 -4.26
N PHE A 96 16.66 -13.73 -4.93
CA PHE A 96 17.24 -15.00 -4.46
C PHE A 96 18.77 -14.98 -4.55
N ILE A 97 19.32 -14.47 -5.65
CA ILE A 97 20.79 -14.31 -5.81
C ILE A 97 21.33 -13.29 -4.82
N ALA A 98 20.62 -12.17 -4.65
CA ALA A 98 21.01 -11.09 -3.74
C ALA A 98 20.60 -11.32 -2.27
N GLN A 99 20.11 -12.52 -1.90
CA GLN A 99 19.62 -12.79 -0.54
C GLN A 99 20.66 -12.53 0.57
N LYS A 100 21.92 -12.88 0.32
CA LYS A 100 23.00 -12.64 1.29
C LYS A 100 23.32 -11.16 1.49
N PRO A 101 23.62 -10.37 0.44
CA PRO A 101 23.87 -8.94 0.62
C PRO A 101 22.65 -8.16 1.15
N ILE A 102 21.43 -8.52 0.76
CA ILE A 102 20.21 -7.88 1.29
C ILE A 102 20.04 -8.24 2.77
N ALA A 103 20.22 -9.49 3.17
CA ALA A 103 20.14 -9.89 4.57
C ALA A 103 21.20 -9.18 5.43
N ALA A 104 22.42 -9.04 4.93
CA ALA A 104 23.47 -8.29 5.61
C ALA A 104 23.12 -6.80 5.72
N TYR A 105 22.63 -6.18 4.65
CA TYR A 105 22.21 -4.77 4.64
C TYR A 105 21.08 -4.50 5.65
N LEU A 106 20.11 -5.41 5.77
CA LEU A 106 18.95 -5.27 6.66
C LEU A 106 19.18 -5.88 8.05
N ASN A 107 20.39 -6.32 8.37
CA ASN A 107 20.70 -6.98 9.65
C ASN A 107 19.72 -8.12 9.98
N LEU A 108 19.44 -8.99 9.00
CA LEU A 108 18.54 -10.14 9.18
C LEU A 108 19.30 -11.34 9.75
N PRO A 109 18.68 -12.16 10.61
CA PRO A 109 19.32 -13.32 11.23
C PRO A 109 19.66 -14.43 10.24
N SER A 110 18.94 -14.49 9.11
CA SER A 110 19.16 -15.53 8.10
C SER A 110 18.87 -15.00 6.67
N PRO A 111 19.78 -15.24 5.72
CA PRO A 111 19.53 -14.96 4.31
C PRO A 111 18.30 -15.69 3.73
N TRP A 112 17.97 -16.84 4.30
CA TRP A 112 16.83 -17.64 3.86
C TRP A 112 15.49 -16.93 4.00
N MET A 113 15.39 -15.91 4.84
CA MET A 113 14.20 -15.05 4.87
C MET A 113 13.95 -14.40 3.50
N MET A 114 15.01 -13.90 2.87
CA MET A 114 14.95 -13.31 1.52
C MET A 114 14.75 -14.39 0.45
N GLY A 115 15.38 -15.56 0.62
CA GLY A 115 15.18 -16.71 -0.27
C GLY A 115 13.72 -17.20 -0.30
N LEU A 116 13.09 -17.34 0.86
CA LEU A 116 11.67 -17.69 0.95
C LEU A 116 10.78 -16.59 0.34
N LEU A 117 11.08 -15.32 0.62
CA LEU A 117 10.33 -14.20 0.05
C LEU A 117 10.44 -14.16 -1.48
N ALA A 118 11.61 -14.47 -2.03
CA ALA A 118 11.86 -14.52 -3.47
C ALA A 118 10.92 -15.53 -4.19
N VAL A 119 10.63 -16.68 -3.55
CA VAL A 119 9.69 -17.66 -4.09
C VAL A 119 8.28 -17.09 -4.19
N GLY A 120 7.81 -16.34 -3.17
CA GLY A 120 6.52 -15.66 -3.21
C GLY A 120 6.48 -14.57 -4.30
N ILE A 121 7.53 -13.77 -4.40
CA ILE A 121 7.65 -12.69 -5.39
C ILE A 121 7.67 -13.25 -6.82
N ALA A 122 8.27 -14.43 -7.04
CA ALA A 122 8.29 -15.09 -8.35
C ALA A 122 6.90 -15.43 -8.91
N VAL A 123 5.87 -15.42 -8.07
CA VAL A 123 4.47 -15.69 -8.46
C VAL A 123 3.59 -14.43 -8.41
N TYR A 124 4.13 -13.30 -7.90
CA TYR A 124 3.29 -12.17 -7.50
C TYR A 124 2.74 -11.36 -8.68
N ALA A 125 3.52 -11.10 -9.75
CA ALA A 125 2.99 -10.39 -10.90
C ALA A 125 1.97 -11.22 -11.71
N PRO A 126 2.14 -12.53 -11.93
CA PRO A 126 1.09 -13.40 -12.47
C PRO A 126 -0.21 -13.38 -11.64
N LEU A 127 -0.12 -13.31 -10.31
CA LEU A 127 -1.27 -13.11 -9.43
C LEU A 127 -1.97 -11.77 -9.73
N GLY A 128 -1.20 -10.69 -9.95
CA GLY A 128 -1.73 -9.38 -10.36
C GLY A 128 -2.54 -9.47 -11.65
N VAL A 129 -2.06 -10.19 -12.67
CA VAL A 129 -2.80 -10.41 -13.92
C VAL A 129 -4.12 -11.14 -13.65
N LYS A 130 -4.13 -12.22 -12.85
CA LYS A 130 -5.37 -12.92 -12.49
C LYS A 130 -6.37 -12.01 -11.79
N ARG A 131 -5.92 -11.19 -10.86
CA ARG A 131 -6.76 -10.19 -10.17
C ARG A 131 -7.29 -9.13 -11.13
N GLY A 132 -6.44 -8.64 -12.03
CA GLY A 132 -6.83 -7.72 -13.09
C GLY A 132 -7.88 -8.31 -14.03
N ALA A 133 -7.75 -9.58 -14.38
CA ALA A 133 -8.74 -10.30 -15.18
C ALA A 133 -10.09 -10.40 -14.45
N MET A 134 -10.10 -10.76 -13.17
CA MET A 134 -11.31 -10.81 -12.34
C MET A 134 -11.97 -9.44 -12.22
N GLN A 135 -11.17 -8.39 -12.03
CA GLN A 135 -11.62 -7.01 -11.91
C GLN A 135 -12.17 -6.50 -13.23
N GLY A 136 -11.51 -6.78 -14.36
CA GLY A 136 -11.94 -6.33 -15.69
C GLY A 136 -13.23 -6.95 -16.18
N VAL A 137 -13.60 -8.15 -15.71
CA VAL A 137 -14.90 -8.77 -15.97
C VAL A 137 -15.91 -8.59 -14.82
N CYS A 138 -15.62 -7.70 -13.86
CA CYS A 138 -16.48 -7.40 -12.69
C CYS A 138 -16.80 -8.64 -11.84
N ALA A 139 -15.93 -9.65 -11.80
CA ALA A 139 -16.07 -10.84 -10.96
C ALA A 139 -15.68 -10.55 -9.49
N PHE A 140 -16.30 -9.55 -8.88
CA PHE A 140 -15.98 -9.02 -7.55
C PHE A 140 -15.99 -10.09 -6.43
N PRO A 141 -16.93 -11.05 -6.38
CA PRO A 141 -16.89 -12.10 -5.36
C PRO A 141 -15.62 -12.96 -5.43
N ARG A 142 -15.14 -13.27 -6.64
CA ARG A 142 -13.90 -14.03 -6.84
C ARG A 142 -12.66 -13.21 -6.50
N LEU A 143 -12.67 -11.93 -6.88
CA LEU A 143 -11.59 -11.01 -6.56
C LEU A 143 -11.47 -10.80 -5.05
N GLY A 144 -12.58 -10.50 -4.39
CA GLY A 144 -12.63 -10.33 -2.92
C GLY A 144 -12.23 -11.60 -2.19
N GLY A 145 -12.77 -12.75 -2.59
CA GLY A 145 -12.39 -14.06 -2.04
C GLY A 145 -10.90 -14.39 -2.23
N ASN A 146 -10.30 -13.98 -3.34
CA ASN A 146 -8.86 -14.16 -3.58
C ASN A 146 -8.00 -13.32 -2.61
N PHE A 147 -8.38 -12.07 -2.34
CA PHE A 147 -7.68 -11.23 -1.36
C PHE A 147 -7.85 -11.77 0.06
N VAL A 148 -9.06 -12.21 0.42
CA VAL A 148 -9.33 -12.80 1.75
C VAL A 148 -8.55 -14.10 1.91
N LEU A 149 -8.50 -14.96 0.88
CA LEU A 149 -7.72 -16.21 0.91
C LEU A 149 -6.22 -15.92 1.17
N GLU A 150 -5.63 -14.93 0.49
CA GLU A 150 -4.23 -14.55 0.74
C GLU A 150 -4.02 -14.13 2.19
N ALA A 151 -4.84 -13.19 2.70
CA ALA A 151 -4.68 -12.66 4.06
C ALA A 151 -4.94 -13.74 5.13
N PHE A 152 -5.96 -14.58 4.94
CA PHE A 152 -6.29 -15.69 5.82
C PHE A 152 -5.17 -16.75 5.85
N THR A 153 -4.67 -17.16 4.67
CA THR A 153 -3.56 -18.13 4.57
C THR A 153 -2.31 -17.58 5.27
N ARG A 154 -1.98 -16.30 5.05
CA ARG A 154 -0.86 -15.64 5.73
C ARG A 154 -1.01 -15.71 7.25
N PHE A 155 -2.18 -15.38 7.76
CA PHE A 155 -2.46 -15.40 9.19
C PHE A 155 -2.36 -16.80 9.77
N VAL A 156 -3.08 -17.78 9.21
CA VAL A 156 -3.15 -19.14 9.75
C VAL A 156 -1.80 -19.86 9.65
N VAL A 157 -1.18 -19.84 8.46
CA VAL A 157 0.11 -20.51 8.27
C VAL A 157 1.20 -19.80 9.08
N GLY A 158 1.18 -18.45 9.13
CA GLY A 158 2.13 -17.68 9.92
C GLY A 158 2.02 -17.97 11.42
N ALA A 159 0.81 -17.92 11.97
CA ALA A 159 0.58 -18.26 13.37
C ALA A 159 1.00 -19.71 13.67
N GLY A 160 0.63 -20.66 12.80
CA GLY A 160 1.02 -22.06 12.96
C GLY A 160 2.54 -22.28 12.94
N LEU A 161 3.25 -21.69 11.97
CA LEU A 161 4.71 -21.84 11.88
C LEU A 161 5.45 -21.15 13.04
N VAL A 162 4.97 -20.00 13.50
CA VAL A 162 5.57 -19.29 14.63
C VAL A 162 5.36 -20.07 15.94
N VAL A 163 4.16 -20.60 16.17
CA VAL A 163 3.88 -21.47 17.34
C VAL A 163 4.70 -22.76 17.27
N ALA A 164 4.96 -23.30 16.06
CA ALA A 164 5.83 -24.45 15.86
C ALA A 164 7.35 -24.14 16.04
N GLY A 165 7.72 -22.88 16.38
CA GLY A 165 9.10 -22.51 16.72
C GLY A 165 9.94 -22.01 15.54
N TYR A 166 9.37 -21.80 14.34
CA TYR A 166 10.14 -21.30 13.18
C TYR A 166 10.42 -19.78 13.22
N GLY A 167 9.97 -19.05 14.25
CA GLY A 167 10.25 -17.63 14.45
C GLY A 167 9.90 -16.74 13.24
N ALA A 168 10.71 -15.69 12.99
CA ALA A 168 10.51 -14.79 11.85
C ALA A 168 10.64 -15.52 10.50
N LEU A 169 11.46 -16.56 10.40
CA LEU A 169 11.59 -17.33 9.16
C LEU A 169 10.25 -18.00 8.77
N GLY A 170 9.54 -18.60 9.76
CA GLY A 170 8.21 -19.15 9.55
C GLY A 170 7.19 -18.09 9.15
N ALA A 171 7.22 -16.92 9.79
CA ALA A 171 6.35 -15.80 9.46
C ALA A 171 6.55 -15.33 8.01
N VAL A 172 7.81 -15.18 7.56
CA VAL A 172 8.14 -14.80 6.16
C VAL A 172 7.76 -15.93 5.18
N GLY A 173 7.98 -17.19 5.55
CA GLY A 173 7.53 -18.33 4.74
C GLY A 173 6.01 -18.33 4.51
N ALA A 174 5.23 -17.96 5.53
CA ALA A 174 3.77 -17.82 5.41
C ALA A 174 3.34 -16.71 4.44
N ILE A 175 4.12 -15.61 4.34
CA ILE A 175 3.88 -14.56 3.35
C ILE A 175 3.96 -15.16 1.95
N SER A 176 5.01 -15.90 1.65
CA SER A 176 5.19 -16.53 0.34
C SER A 176 4.15 -17.62 0.06
N ALA A 177 3.85 -18.46 1.06
CA ALA A 177 2.80 -19.47 0.96
C ALA A 177 1.44 -18.84 0.65
N SER A 178 1.12 -17.68 1.23
CA SER A 178 -0.14 -16.97 0.99
C SER A 178 -0.27 -16.47 -0.46
N VAL A 179 0.80 -15.94 -1.03
CA VAL A 179 0.84 -15.49 -2.44
C VAL A 179 0.67 -16.68 -3.38
N ILE A 180 1.38 -17.78 -3.11
CA ILE A 180 1.29 -19.02 -3.88
C ILE A 180 -0.13 -19.60 -3.82
N ALA A 181 -0.72 -19.69 -2.63
CA ALA A 181 -2.10 -20.15 -2.44
C ALA A 181 -3.09 -19.26 -3.22
N ALA A 182 -2.95 -17.93 -3.11
CA ALA A 182 -3.79 -16.99 -3.83
C ALA A 182 -3.66 -17.11 -5.36
N TYR A 183 -2.51 -17.51 -5.87
CA TYR A 183 -2.32 -17.74 -7.30
C TYR A 183 -2.92 -19.08 -7.75
N PHE A 184 -2.64 -20.18 -7.08
CA PHE A 184 -2.96 -21.52 -7.57
C PHE A 184 -4.39 -21.97 -7.23
N LEU A 185 -4.94 -21.63 -6.05
CA LEU A 185 -6.26 -22.11 -5.64
C LEU A 185 -7.41 -21.50 -6.43
N PRO A 186 -7.52 -20.16 -6.62
CA PRO A 186 -8.59 -19.59 -7.42
C PRO A 186 -8.34 -19.76 -8.92
N ARG A 187 -9.37 -20.19 -9.63
CA ARG A 187 -9.34 -20.34 -11.09
C ARG A 187 -9.73 -19.05 -11.78
N ILE A 188 -9.17 -18.81 -12.98
CA ILE A 188 -9.60 -17.73 -13.87
C ILE A 188 -11.12 -17.84 -14.13
N PRO A 189 -11.85 -16.68 -14.21
CA PRO A 189 -13.29 -16.69 -14.50
C PRO A 189 -13.64 -17.52 -15.73
N PRO A 190 -14.77 -18.29 -15.72
CA PRO A 190 -15.12 -19.17 -16.82
C PRO A 190 -15.25 -18.46 -18.17
N GLN A 191 -15.74 -17.23 -18.17
CA GLN A 191 -15.89 -16.41 -19.37
C GLN A 191 -14.56 -16.05 -20.06
N LEU A 192 -13.43 -16.25 -19.38
CA LEU A 192 -12.08 -16.04 -19.94
C LEU A 192 -11.35 -17.36 -20.25
N ARG A 193 -12.04 -18.51 -20.11
CA ARG A 193 -11.51 -19.85 -20.45
C ARG A 193 -11.90 -20.28 -21.86
N VAL A 194 -11.80 -19.34 -22.77
CA VAL A 194 -12.11 -19.55 -24.20
C VAL A 194 -10.81 -19.45 -25.01
N LYS A 195 -10.86 -19.94 -26.25
CA LYS A 195 -9.72 -19.79 -27.18
C LYS A 195 -9.42 -18.31 -27.36
N ALA A 196 -8.15 -17.95 -27.27
CA ALA A 196 -7.70 -16.57 -27.48
C ALA A 196 -7.90 -16.18 -28.96
N GLU A 197 -8.40 -14.98 -29.17
CA GLU A 197 -8.58 -14.37 -30.48
C GLU A 197 -7.70 -13.14 -30.61
N ALA A 198 -7.63 -12.54 -31.82
CA ALA A 198 -6.88 -11.32 -32.02
C ALA A 198 -7.35 -10.19 -31.08
N ALA A 199 -6.42 -9.53 -30.39
CA ALA A 199 -6.67 -8.38 -29.54
C ALA A 199 -5.58 -7.33 -29.73
N GLU A 200 -5.90 -6.08 -29.44
CA GLU A 200 -4.89 -5.02 -29.34
C GLU A 200 -3.86 -5.38 -28.28
N PRO A 201 -2.55 -5.23 -28.57
CA PRO A 201 -1.52 -5.52 -27.59
C PRO A 201 -1.65 -4.57 -26.38
N PRO A 202 -1.66 -5.09 -25.14
CA PRO A 202 -1.76 -4.26 -23.96
C PRO A 202 -0.53 -3.37 -23.80
N SER A 203 -0.76 -2.06 -23.62
CA SER A 203 0.27 -1.05 -23.44
C SER A 203 0.36 -0.57 -21.98
N PHE A 204 1.57 -0.58 -21.42
CA PHE A 204 1.85 -0.02 -20.11
C PHE A 204 1.87 1.52 -20.13
N ALA A 205 2.16 2.13 -21.28
CA ALA A 205 2.18 3.59 -21.43
C ALA A 205 0.83 4.23 -21.08
N GLU A 206 -0.26 3.58 -21.44
CA GLU A 206 -1.62 4.05 -21.13
C GLU A 206 -1.98 3.99 -19.63
N ALA A 207 -1.28 3.19 -18.84
CA ALA A 207 -1.48 3.07 -17.39
C ALA A 207 -0.37 3.75 -16.59
N LEU A 208 0.65 4.33 -17.26
CA LEU A 208 1.87 4.82 -16.64
C LEU A 208 1.61 5.81 -15.51
N GLN A 209 0.69 6.75 -15.70
CA GLN A 209 0.37 7.76 -14.69
C GLN A 209 -0.17 7.12 -13.39
N ALA A 210 -1.08 6.16 -13.52
CA ALA A 210 -1.61 5.43 -12.37
C ALA A 210 -0.54 4.56 -11.70
N ILE A 211 0.32 3.91 -12.50
CA ILE A 211 1.44 3.10 -12.00
C ILE A 211 2.39 3.98 -11.19
N VAL A 212 2.83 5.11 -11.74
CA VAL A 212 3.74 6.06 -11.08
C VAL A 212 3.14 6.56 -9.76
N PHE A 213 1.85 6.90 -9.75
CA PHE A 213 1.15 7.30 -8.55
C PHE A 213 1.18 6.21 -7.46
N PHE A 214 0.79 4.97 -7.79
CA PHE A 214 0.78 3.88 -6.82
C PHE A 214 2.17 3.45 -6.36
N VAL A 215 3.16 3.49 -7.25
CA VAL A 215 4.57 3.24 -6.89
C VAL A 215 5.04 4.29 -5.88
N GLY A 216 4.80 5.57 -6.15
CA GLY A 216 5.10 6.65 -5.21
C GLY A 216 4.42 6.46 -3.85
N GLN A 217 3.14 6.06 -3.85
CA GLN A 217 2.38 5.75 -2.64
C GLN A 217 3.02 4.62 -1.82
N VAL A 218 3.41 3.53 -2.47
CA VAL A 218 4.01 2.39 -1.77
C VAL A 218 5.38 2.76 -1.20
N ILE A 219 6.22 3.45 -1.96
CA ILE A 219 7.56 3.83 -1.51
C ILE A 219 7.46 4.79 -0.34
N ILE A 220 6.74 5.89 -0.47
CA ILE A 220 6.68 6.95 0.56
C ILE A 220 6.09 6.46 1.88
N ASN A 221 5.23 5.43 1.84
CA ASN A 221 4.62 4.86 3.03
C ASN A 221 5.43 3.75 3.70
N ASN A 222 6.45 3.19 3.03
CA ASN A 222 7.07 1.97 3.54
C ASN A 222 8.60 2.00 3.57
N ILE A 223 9.26 2.87 2.80
CA ILE A 223 10.74 2.85 2.64
C ILE A 223 11.46 3.15 3.95
N ASP A 224 10.86 3.95 4.82
CA ASP A 224 11.37 4.29 6.14
C ASP A 224 11.66 3.06 7.02
N ILE A 225 10.81 2.02 6.94
CA ILE A 225 11.03 0.77 7.69
C ILE A 225 12.32 0.07 7.26
N LEU A 226 12.62 0.03 5.96
CA LEU A 226 13.86 -0.59 5.48
C LEU A 226 15.09 0.20 5.91
N LEU A 227 15.02 1.53 5.85
CA LEU A 227 16.12 2.40 6.27
C LEU A 227 16.36 2.32 7.77
N VAL A 228 15.29 2.33 8.56
CA VAL A 228 15.42 2.14 10.02
C VAL A 228 15.97 0.75 10.34
N LYS A 229 15.55 -0.29 9.62
CA LYS A 229 16.08 -1.64 9.82
C LYS A 229 17.55 -1.76 9.45
N HIS A 230 18.04 -0.93 8.51
CA HIS A 230 19.45 -0.86 8.16
C HIS A 230 20.27 -0.14 9.22
N PHE A 231 19.85 1.04 9.67
CA PHE A 231 20.64 1.92 10.53
C PHE A 231 20.54 1.60 12.02
N PHE A 232 19.47 0.92 12.46
CA PHE A 232 19.23 0.69 13.88
C PHE A 232 19.28 -0.79 14.27
N PRO A 233 19.59 -1.12 15.54
CA PRO A 233 19.46 -2.46 16.09
C PRO A 233 18.05 -3.02 15.93
N SER A 234 17.92 -4.34 16.04
CA SER A 234 16.66 -5.04 15.71
C SER A 234 15.48 -4.62 16.58
N ASP A 235 15.67 -4.42 17.89
CA ASP A 235 14.59 -4.05 18.80
C ASP A 235 14.06 -2.63 18.55
N PRO A 236 14.88 -1.56 18.48
CA PRO A 236 14.43 -0.24 18.07
C PRO A 236 13.75 -0.24 16.69
N ALA A 237 14.29 -0.99 15.72
CA ALA A 237 13.67 -1.10 14.39
C ALA A 237 12.30 -1.78 14.43
N GLY A 238 12.13 -2.78 15.29
CA GLY A 238 10.84 -3.43 15.51
C GLY A 238 9.82 -2.54 16.21
N ILE A 239 10.25 -1.76 17.20
CA ILE A 239 9.40 -0.74 17.85
C ILE A 239 8.96 0.30 16.81
N TYR A 240 9.88 0.80 15.98
CA TYR A 240 9.57 1.72 14.90
C TYR A 240 8.54 1.12 13.92
N ALA A 241 8.71 -0.14 13.52
CA ALA A 241 7.78 -0.83 12.63
C ALA A 241 6.37 -0.92 13.23
N ALA A 242 6.25 -1.16 14.54
CA ALA A 242 4.97 -1.20 15.25
C ALA A 242 4.32 0.20 15.31
N VAL A 243 5.09 1.23 15.62
CA VAL A 243 4.65 2.64 15.58
C VAL A 243 4.17 3.02 14.18
N ALA A 244 4.96 2.68 13.16
CA ALA A 244 4.62 2.93 11.76
C ALA A 244 3.33 2.22 11.34
N GLN A 245 3.10 1.02 11.84
CA GLN A 245 1.89 0.24 11.55
C GLN A 245 0.63 0.91 12.10
N ILE A 246 0.67 1.37 13.36
CA ILE A 246 -0.46 2.10 13.96
C ILE A 246 -0.64 3.45 13.26
N GLY A 247 0.43 4.22 13.06
CA GLY A 247 0.34 5.52 12.38
C GLY A 247 -0.27 5.43 10.98
N ARG A 248 0.02 4.36 10.23
CA ARG A 248 -0.56 4.13 8.89
C ARG A 248 -2.05 3.82 8.88
N LEU A 249 -2.66 3.40 10.01
CA LEU A 249 -4.11 3.25 10.09
C LEU A 249 -4.82 4.57 9.77
N LEU A 250 -4.22 5.71 10.16
CA LEU A 250 -4.72 7.03 9.82
C LEU A 250 -4.76 7.26 8.31
N TYR A 251 -3.70 6.90 7.60
CA TYR A 251 -3.68 6.99 6.13
C TYR A 251 -4.76 6.12 5.48
N PHE A 252 -4.89 4.87 5.92
CA PHE A 252 -5.92 3.97 5.39
C PHE A 252 -7.33 4.45 5.67
N ALA A 253 -7.61 4.96 6.88
CA ALA A 253 -8.90 5.55 7.21
C ALA A 253 -9.24 6.74 6.30
N SER A 254 -8.26 7.61 6.03
CA SER A 254 -8.41 8.76 5.15
C SER A 254 -8.62 8.35 3.69
N TRP A 255 -7.84 7.39 3.19
CA TRP A 255 -7.92 6.92 1.82
C TRP A 255 -9.24 6.18 1.53
N PHE A 256 -9.58 5.19 2.34
CA PHE A 256 -10.78 4.37 2.11
C PHE A 256 -12.08 5.10 2.47
N GLY A 257 -12.05 5.90 3.54
CA GLY A 257 -13.25 6.59 4.02
C GLY A 257 -13.58 7.85 3.23
N VAL A 258 -12.57 8.61 2.80
CA VAL A 258 -12.76 9.95 2.25
C VAL A 258 -12.36 10.05 0.80
N VAL A 259 -11.13 9.67 0.47
CA VAL A 259 -10.57 9.88 -0.89
C VAL A 259 -11.30 9.04 -1.93
N ASN A 260 -11.58 7.78 -1.65
CA ASN A 260 -12.31 6.90 -2.56
C ASN A 260 -13.77 7.36 -2.78
N ALA A 261 -14.42 7.95 -1.77
CA ALA A 261 -15.75 8.50 -1.90
C ALA A 261 -15.77 9.82 -2.69
N MET A 262 -14.75 10.65 -2.50
CA MET A 262 -14.61 11.94 -3.20
C MET A 262 -14.36 11.77 -4.71
N PHE A 263 -13.51 10.81 -5.08
CA PHE A 263 -13.02 10.68 -6.46
C PHE A 263 -14.15 10.59 -7.51
N PRO A 264 -15.18 9.70 -7.39
CA PRO A 264 -16.25 9.63 -8.36
C PRO A 264 -17.15 10.88 -8.35
N VAL A 265 -17.36 11.51 -7.20
CA VAL A 265 -18.18 12.72 -7.06
C VAL A 265 -17.55 13.89 -7.80
N VAL A 266 -16.27 14.11 -7.61
CA VAL A 266 -15.51 15.17 -8.28
C VAL A 266 -15.37 14.91 -9.78
N ALA A 267 -15.11 13.65 -10.17
CA ALA A 267 -14.98 13.27 -11.58
C ALA A 267 -16.30 13.43 -12.36
N ALA A 268 -17.44 13.18 -11.72
CA ALA A 268 -18.77 13.30 -12.35
C ALA A 268 -19.31 14.74 -12.38
N ALA A 269 -18.77 15.66 -11.60
CA ALA A 269 -19.24 17.04 -11.55
C ALA A 269 -18.95 17.80 -12.85
N LYS A 270 -19.97 18.33 -13.50
CA LYS A 270 -19.86 19.10 -14.75
C LYS A 270 -19.51 20.57 -14.52
N ASP A 271 -19.86 21.12 -13.36
CA ASP A 271 -19.74 22.53 -13.03
C ASP A 271 -18.46 22.81 -12.22
N GLU A 272 -17.70 23.84 -12.60
CA GLU A 272 -16.44 24.23 -11.94
C GLU A 272 -16.64 24.68 -10.48
N GLN A 273 -17.78 25.31 -10.16
CA GLN A 273 -18.12 25.70 -8.79
C GLN A 273 -18.44 24.49 -7.90
N ARG A 274 -19.21 23.53 -8.39
CA ARG A 274 -19.47 22.26 -7.68
C ARG A 274 -18.18 21.43 -7.49
N LYS A 275 -17.24 21.52 -8.43
CA LYS A 275 -15.94 20.86 -8.31
C LYS A 275 -15.08 21.46 -7.20
N SER A 276 -15.07 22.79 -7.05
CA SER A 276 -14.26 23.46 -6.02
C SER A 276 -14.81 23.26 -4.60
N HIS A 277 -16.12 23.20 -4.43
CA HIS A 277 -16.74 22.87 -3.14
C HIS A 277 -16.57 21.39 -2.76
N GLY A 278 -16.30 20.51 -3.75
CA GLY A 278 -16.17 19.07 -3.55
C GLY A 278 -14.95 18.63 -2.73
N ILE A 279 -13.93 19.49 -2.54
CA ILE A 279 -12.73 19.14 -1.75
C ILE A 279 -12.80 19.57 -0.29
N GLY A 280 -13.61 20.58 0.04
CA GLY A 280 -13.66 21.18 1.38
C GLY A 280 -14.07 20.18 2.46
N LEU A 281 -15.18 19.46 2.24
CA LEU A 281 -15.65 18.44 3.18
C LEU A 281 -14.67 17.27 3.35
N PRO A 282 -14.14 16.63 2.28
CA PRO A 282 -13.08 15.62 2.40
C PRO A 282 -11.88 16.10 3.19
N LEU A 283 -11.39 17.32 2.92
CA LEU A 283 -10.24 17.89 3.62
C LEU A 283 -10.54 18.10 5.11
N ALA A 284 -11.70 18.65 5.43
CA ALA A 284 -12.13 18.87 6.83
C ALA A 284 -12.28 17.54 7.58
N LEU A 285 -12.83 16.51 6.95
CA LEU A 285 -12.97 15.17 7.54
C LEU A 285 -11.60 14.53 7.80
N VAL A 286 -10.69 14.55 6.82
CA VAL A 286 -9.34 14.00 6.99
C VAL A 286 -8.57 14.77 8.05
N PHE A 287 -8.71 16.10 8.11
CA PHE A 287 -8.10 16.92 9.14
C PHE A 287 -8.65 16.56 10.54
N ALA A 288 -9.97 16.48 10.70
CA ALA A 288 -10.60 16.13 11.98
C ALA A 288 -10.19 14.72 12.45
N ILE A 289 -10.21 13.73 11.55
CA ILE A 289 -9.76 12.37 11.85
C ILE A 289 -8.28 12.38 12.25
N SER A 290 -7.44 13.15 11.54
CA SER A 290 -6.00 13.25 11.85
C SER A 290 -5.76 13.85 13.23
N ILE A 291 -6.41 14.95 13.57
CA ILE A 291 -6.28 15.59 14.89
C ILE A 291 -6.76 14.65 15.99
N ALA A 292 -7.93 14.04 15.83
CA ALA A 292 -8.44 13.08 16.82
C ALA A 292 -7.46 11.92 17.05
N PHE A 293 -6.93 11.35 15.97
CA PHE A 293 -5.97 10.25 16.06
C PHE A 293 -4.65 10.69 16.73
N ILE A 294 -4.10 11.85 16.36
CA ILE A 294 -2.88 12.41 16.96
C ILE A 294 -3.06 12.65 18.45
N VAL A 295 -4.19 13.24 18.86
CA VAL A 295 -4.49 13.49 20.27
C VAL A 295 -4.59 12.18 21.05
N ILE A 296 -5.29 11.17 20.53
CA ILE A 296 -5.39 9.84 21.14
C ILE A 296 -4.00 9.18 21.25
N ALA A 297 -3.20 9.26 20.19
CA ALA A 297 -1.84 8.72 20.15
C ALA A 297 -0.89 9.43 21.13
N ALA A 298 -1.09 10.72 21.37
CA ALA A 298 -0.30 11.50 22.32
C ALA A 298 -0.70 11.26 23.77
N LEU A 299 -2.01 11.11 24.04
CA LEU A 299 -2.51 10.92 25.41
C LEU A 299 -2.35 9.47 25.90
N PHE A 300 -2.46 8.49 25.00
CA PHE A 300 -2.49 7.07 25.37
C PHE A 300 -1.49 6.20 24.63
N PRO A 301 -0.22 6.62 24.40
CA PRO A 301 0.72 5.83 23.60
C PRO A 301 1.01 4.46 24.23
N HIS A 302 1.23 4.41 25.54
CA HIS A 302 1.50 3.15 26.27
C HIS A 302 0.31 2.18 26.22
N LEU A 303 -0.92 2.70 26.36
CA LEU A 303 -2.13 1.90 26.29
C LEU A 303 -2.29 1.27 24.89
N ILE A 304 -2.15 2.09 23.84
CA ILE A 304 -2.30 1.63 22.45
C ILE A 304 -1.26 0.56 22.13
N MET A 305 0.01 0.84 22.39
CA MET A 305 1.09 -0.09 22.05
C MET A 305 1.04 -1.35 22.92
N GLY A 306 0.74 -1.22 24.22
CA GLY A 306 0.65 -2.34 25.15
C GLY A 306 -0.53 -3.25 24.85
N VAL A 307 -1.71 -2.68 24.56
CA VAL A 307 -2.92 -3.47 24.24
C VAL A 307 -2.77 -4.16 22.87
N ILE A 308 -2.18 -3.50 21.89
CA ILE A 308 -2.08 -4.08 20.54
C ILE A 308 -0.89 -5.02 20.44
N PHE A 309 0.32 -4.58 20.73
CA PHE A 309 1.55 -5.35 20.49
C PHE A 309 2.12 -6.03 21.74
N GLY A 310 1.66 -5.63 22.93
CA GLY A 310 2.12 -6.20 24.20
C GLY A 310 3.16 -5.34 24.93
N SER A 311 3.49 -5.73 26.15
CA SER A 311 4.33 -4.95 27.09
C SER A 311 5.74 -4.63 26.57
N ARG A 312 6.29 -5.46 25.69
CA ARG A 312 7.62 -5.24 25.09
C ARG A 312 7.69 -4.05 24.12
N PHE A 313 6.55 -3.49 23.72
CA PHE A 313 6.45 -2.37 22.77
C PHE A 313 6.01 -1.06 23.45
N VAL A 314 5.87 -1.03 24.75
CA VAL A 314 5.28 0.11 25.49
C VAL A 314 6.20 1.31 25.52
N ASP A 315 7.52 1.11 25.50
CA ASP A 315 8.50 2.19 25.58
C ASP A 315 8.70 2.91 24.24
N THR A 316 7.61 3.48 23.72
CA THR A 316 7.61 4.23 22.45
C THR A 316 7.61 5.75 22.65
N GLY A 317 7.30 6.24 23.85
CA GLY A 317 7.22 7.67 24.16
C GLY A 317 6.41 8.47 23.13
N TRP A 318 6.99 9.55 22.66
CA TRP A 318 6.39 10.47 21.68
C TRP A 318 6.41 9.96 20.23
N LEU A 319 7.10 8.86 19.94
CA LEU A 319 7.27 8.38 18.57
C LEU A 319 5.95 8.12 17.85
N LEU A 320 4.93 7.61 18.59
CA LEU A 320 3.63 7.31 18.00
C LEU A 320 2.91 8.59 17.56
N ALA A 321 2.88 9.62 18.42
CA ALA A 321 2.24 10.90 18.11
C ALA A 321 2.95 11.64 16.97
N LEU A 322 4.29 11.63 16.96
CA LEU A 322 5.09 12.22 15.89
C LEU A 322 4.86 11.51 14.55
N TYR A 323 4.85 10.17 14.55
CA TYR A 323 4.57 9.42 13.34
C TYR A 323 3.14 9.63 12.84
N ALA A 324 2.16 9.68 13.75
CA ALA A 324 0.77 10.02 13.43
C ALA A 324 0.66 11.42 12.81
N THR A 325 1.41 12.40 13.33
CA THR A 325 1.47 13.76 12.77
C THR A 325 2.01 13.75 11.35
N ALA A 326 3.15 13.08 11.11
CA ALA A 326 3.71 12.95 9.77
C ALA A 326 2.73 12.27 8.80
N THR A 327 2.02 11.24 9.25
CA THR A 327 1.02 10.54 8.45
C THR A 327 -0.23 11.38 8.21
N GLY A 328 -0.66 12.19 9.17
CA GLY A 328 -1.76 13.15 9.00
C GLY A 328 -1.47 14.19 7.93
N LEU A 329 -0.27 14.79 7.96
CA LEU A 329 0.19 15.72 6.91
C LEU A 329 0.21 15.07 5.52
N TYR A 330 0.70 13.83 5.45
CA TYR A 330 0.66 13.06 4.22
C TYR A 330 -0.77 12.78 3.74
N SER A 331 -1.67 12.38 4.65
CA SER A 331 -3.07 12.10 4.34
C SER A 331 -3.79 13.32 3.74
N LEU A 332 -3.52 14.50 4.28
CA LEU A 332 -4.03 15.77 3.73
C LEU A 332 -3.47 16.03 2.32
N SER A 333 -2.17 15.80 2.11
CA SER A 333 -1.54 15.92 0.79
C SER A 333 -2.20 15.01 -0.25
N VAL A 334 -2.53 13.78 0.15
CA VAL A 334 -3.16 12.78 -0.73
C VAL A 334 -4.56 13.20 -1.16
N VAL A 335 -5.32 13.93 -0.32
CA VAL A 335 -6.62 14.50 -0.74
C VAL A 335 -6.45 15.47 -1.90
N PHE A 336 -5.46 16.38 -1.83
CA PHE A 336 -5.17 17.30 -2.95
C PHE A 336 -4.71 16.56 -4.19
N ILE A 337 -3.79 15.60 -4.06
CA ILE A 337 -3.27 14.81 -5.18
C ILE A 337 -4.40 14.02 -5.86
N ALA A 338 -5.25 13.35 -5.09
CA ALA A 338 -6.39 12.60 -5.63
C ALA A 338 -7.40 13.52 -6.33
N TYR A 339 -7.63 14.71 -5.78
CA TYR A 339 -8.47 15.73 -6.42
C TYR A 339 -7.90 16.16 -7.78
N GLU A 340 -6.61 16.50 -7.85
CA GLU A 340 -5.95 16.89 -9.11
C GLU A 340 -5.93 15.76 -10.14
N MET A 341 -5.68 14.52 -9.71
CA MET A 341 -5.77 13.35 -10.59
C MET A 341 -7.18 13.16 -11.17
N SER A 342 -8.22 13.37 -10.36
CA SER A 342 -9.61 13.26 -10.82
C SER A 342 -9.96 14.29 -11.92
N ARG A 343 -9.25 15.41 -11.92
CA ARG A 343 -9.41 16.50 -12.90
C ARG A 343 -8.46 16.39 -14.11
N ARG A 344 -7.55 15.44 -14.15
CA ARG A 344 -6.51 15.28 -15.17
C ARG A 344 -5.62 16.54 -15.38
N ILE A 345 -5.40 17.34 -14.33
CA ILE A 345 -4.74 18.65 -14.45
C ILE A 345 -3.23 18.55 -14.30
N ALA A 346 -2.72 17.68 -13.45
CA ALA A 346 -1.30 17.60 -13.14
C ALA A 346 -0.78 16.17 -13.00
N ASN A 347 0.51 15.98 -13.27
CA ASN A 347 1.20 14.71 -13.09
C ASN A 347 1.79 14.61 -11.68
N THR A 348 0.92 14.68 -10.66
CA THR A 348 1.28 14.71 -9.24
C THR A 348 1.91 13.41 -8.72
N GLY A 349 1.82 12.32 -9.48
CA GLY A 349 2.51 11.07 -9.16
C GLY A 349 4.03 11.23 -9.10
N TRP A 350 4.61 12.06 -9.98
CA TRP A 350 6.05 12.36 -9.98
C TRP A 350 6.50 13.11 -8.73
N LEU A 351 5.64 13.96 -8.17
CA LEU A 351 5.93 14.66 -6.92
C LEU A 351 6.13 13.66 -5.77
N GLN A 352 5.29 12.63 -5.67
CA GLN A 352 5.45 11.58 -4.66
C GLN A 352 6.76 10.81 -4.82
N LEU A 353 7.19 10.53 -6.06
CA LEU A 353 8.48 9.89 -6.30
C LEU A 353 9.64 10.80 -5.89
N MET A 354 9.57 12.10 -6.19
CA MET A 354 10.60 13.07 -5.73
C MET A 354 10.69 13.08 -4.20
N PHE A 355 9.56 13.16 -3.50
CA PHE A 355 9.54 13.11 -2.03
C PHE A 355 9.97 11.76 -1.48
N SER A 356 9.73 10.65 -2.19
CA SER A 356 10.27 9.33 -1.83
C SER A 356 11.80 9.30 -1.88
N VAL A 357 12.39 9.89 -2.93
CA VAL A 357 13.86 10.05 -3.04
C VAL A 357 14.39 10.97 -1.94
N ALA A 358 13.73 12.11 -1.71
CA ALA A 358 14.11 13.03 -0.64
C ALA A 358 14.04 12.37 0.75
N LEU A 359 13.05 11.48 0.98
CA LEU A 359 12.93 10.72 2.21
C LEU A 359 14.10 9.74 2.40
N VAL A 360 14.50 9.03 1.34
CA VAL A 360 15.66 8.12 1.37
C VAL A 360 16.94 8.90 1.69
N LEU A 361 17.17 10.01 0.99
CA LEU A 361 18.35 10.86 1.20
C LEU A 361 18.33 11.50 2.60
N GLY A 362 17.18 12.03 3.01
CA GLY A 362 17.02 12.67 4.31
C GLY A 362 17.27 11.72 5.48
N ILE A 363 16.70 10.51 5.45
CA ILE A 363 16.97 9.49 6.48
C ILE A 363 18.42 9.00 6.38
N GLY A 364 18.98 8.87 5.17
CA GLY A 364 20.38 8.50 4.97
C GLY A 364 21.37 9.50 5.61
N LEU A 365 21.02 10.79 5.65
CA LEU A 365 21.83 11.84 6.27
C LEU A 365 21.53 12.05 7.77
N PHE A 366 20.30 11.87 8.18
CA PHE A 366 19.79 12.16 9.53
C PHE A 366 19.15 10.91 10.13
N HIS A 367 19.96 10.07 10.79
CA HIS A 367 19.52 8.80 11.37
C HIS A 367 20.15 8.52 12.76
N ARG A 368 20.49 9.57 13.53
CA ARG A 368 21.08 9.38 14.87
C ARG A 368 20.12 8.79 15.89
N SER A 369 18.80 9.04 15.71
CA SER A 369 17.74 8.54 16.56
C SER A 369 16.46 8.27 15.77
N LEU A 370 15.57 7.40 16.30
CA LEU A 370 14.26 7.17 15.71
C LEU A 370 13.41 8.45 15.63
N HIS A 371 13.59 9.34 16.61
CA HIS A 371 12.96 10.66 16.63
C HIS A 371 13.40 11.49 15.42
N GLU A 372 14.68 11.54 15.13
CA GLU A 372 15.24 12.29 13.99
C GLU A 372 14.70 11.76 12.65
N VAL A 373 14.62 10.44 12.50
CA VAL A 373 14.01 9.80 11.31
C VAL A 373 12.56 10.24 11.10
N ILE A 374 11.76 10.26 12.18
CA ILE A 374 10.35 10.69 12.09
C ILE A 374 10.26 12.20 11.81
N MET A 375 11.17 13.01 12.38
CA MET A 375 11.22 14.45 12.11
C MET A 375 11.54 14.75 10.64
N VAL A 376 12.51 14.04 10.04
CA VAL A 376 12.79 14.13 8.59
C VAL A 376 11.52 13.83 7.79
N ARG A 377 10.83 12.72 8.11
CA ARG A 377 9.57 12.36 7.47
C ARG A 377 8.52 13.46 7.64
N MET A 378 8.34 14.00 8.85
CA MET A 378 7.36 15.04 9.17
C MET A 378 7.62 16.33 8.38
N VAL A 379 8.86 16.79 8.32
CA VAL A 379 9.26 17.98 7.56
C VAL A 379 8.99 17.79 6.06
N LEU A 380 9.35 16.64 5.51
CA LEU A 380 9.09 16.34 4.10
C LEU A 380 7.59 16.24 3.79
N MET A 381 6.78 15.65 4.67
CA MET A 381 5.33 15.60 4.47
C MET A 381 4.68 16.98 4.61
N ALA A 382 5.17 17.83 5.51
CA ALA A 382 4.74 19.24 5.60
C ALA A 382 5.10 20.02 4.33
N ALA A 383 6.32 19.87 3.82
CA ALA A 383 6.75 20.50 2.57
C ALA A 383 5.91 20.03 1.38
N MET A 384 5.62 18.71 1.30
CA MET A 384 4.76 18.17 0.27
C MET A 384 3.33 18.74 0.36
N LEU A 385 2.76 18.84 1.56
CA LEU A 385 1.44 19.44 1.77
C LEU A 385 1.40 20.89 1.27
N VAL A 386 2.41 21.69 1.60
CA VAL A 386 2.51 23.08 1.13
C VAL A 386 2.58 23.12 -0.40
N LEU A 387 3.42 22.29 -1.01
CA LEU A 387 3.59 22.26 -2.48
C LEU A 387 2.32 21.89 -3.24
N VAL A 388 1.50 20.97 -2.71
CA VAL A 388 0.23 20.59 -3.36
C VAL A 388 -0.93 21.53 -3.00
N ALA A 389 -0.90 22.19 -1.83
CA ALA A 389 -1.95 23.10 -1.40
C ALA A 389 -1.84 24.50 -2.03
N VAL A 390 -0.62 25.04 -2.19
CA VAL A 390 -0.40 26.42 -2.69
C VAL A 390 -1.00 26.66 -4.08
N PRO A 391 -0.79 25.82 -5.10
CA PRO A 391 -1.42 25.99 -6.41
C PRO A 391 -2.95 26.01 -6.33
N PHE A 392 -3.50 25.13 -5.48
CA PHE A 392 -4.94 25.08 -5.26
C PHE A 392 -5.48 26.36 -4.62
N LEU A 393 -4.83 26.86 -3.57
CA LEU A 393 -5.24 28.09 -2.87
C LEU A 393 -5.12 29.31 -3.76
N ARG A 394 -4.04 29.45 -4.54
CA ARG A 394 -3.85 30.57 -5.49
C ARG A 394 -4.94 30.63 -6.55
N LYS A 395 -5.36 29.49 -7.08
CA LYS A 395 -6.42 29.41 -8.09
C LYS A 395 -7.79 29.82 -7.55
N HIS A 396 -8.02 29.65 -6.25
CA HIS A 396 -9.29 30.02 -5.58
C HIS A 396 -9.27 31.43 -5.01
N ALA A 397 -8.13 31.94 -4.57
CA ALA A 397 -7.98 33.31 -4.07
C ALA A 397 -8.08 34.39 -5.17
N GLY A 398 -7.86 34.01 -6.45
CA GLY A 398 -7.98 34.92 -7.60
C GLY A 398 -9.39 35.12 -8.13
N LYS A 399 -10.43 34.51 -7.54
CA LYS A 399 -11.84 34.78 -7.90
C LYS A 399 -12.45 35.74 -6.87
N PRO A 400 -12.82 36.96 -7.23
CA PRO A 400 -13.44 37.91 -6.28
C PRO A 400 -14.76 37.36 -5.77
N VAL A 401 -14.98 37.54 -4.46
CA VAL A 401 -16.21 37.15 -3.69
C VAL A 401 -17.45 37.97 -4.12
N LEU A 402 -17.40 38.69 -5.21
CA LEU A 402 -18.41 39.71 -5.60
C LEU A 402 -19.60 39.19 -6.43
N GLU A 403 -19.79 37.86 -6.59
CA GLU A 403 -20.97 37.33 -7.32
C GLU A 403 -21.95 36.50 -6.46
N ALA A 404 -21.88 36.60 -5.14
CA ALA A 404 -22.81 35.87 -4.26
C ALA A 404 -23.95 36.76 -3.72
N ALA A 405 -24.17 37.95 -4.28
CA ALA A 405 -25.22 38.88 -3.88
C ALA A 405 -25.92 39.54 -5.10
N ALA A 406 -26.22 38.78 -6.13
CA ALA A 406 -27.13 39.18 -7.21
C ALA A 406 -28.11 38.07 -7.54
#